data_c55e8fe97f9e1045df98a342725fefed
#
_entry.id   c55e8fe97f9e1045df98a342725fefed
#
_cell.length_a   1.000
_cell.length_b   1.000
_cell.length_c   1.000
_cell.angle_alpha   90.00
_cell.angle_beta   90.00
_cell.angle_gamma   90.00
#
_symmetry.space_group_name_H-M   'P 1'
#
loop_
_entity.id
_entity.type
_entity.pdbx_description
1 polymer ?
#
loop_
_entity_poly.entity_id
_entity_poly.type
_entity_poly.pdbx_seq_one_letter_code
_entity_poly.pdbx_strand_id
1 'polypeptide(L)'
;MKRDKVPGTNYIIVQDENNFKYTSDSLILSSFVKMGQRALDLGCGNGIISLRIVDRFKELYAIDYNKESLELFKIALKENYLEGKIRLIQDDILNLGNYFPNNYFDQILFNPPYFNCFEPKSNMEKARHSTDIRNFIEIVSKLLKSRGDFTIIFPSNRISELIYYLNLYKLKVKDMIAVKPNLEKPALHFILRCRKDAKFGNFYREFIVHESDYYSEQMLKVYNNEVLL
;
A
#
# COMPACT_ATOMS: atom_id res chain seq x y z
N MET A 1 0.39 22.79 -9.52
CA MET A 1 -0.53 21.68 -9.18
C MET A 1 -1.21 21.18 -10.45
N LYS A 2 -1.10 19.89 -10.72
CA LYS A 2 -1.70 19.22 -11.87
C LYS A 2 -2.86 18.33 -11.39
N ARG A 3 -3.91 18.23 -12.18
CA ARG A 3 -5.03 17.32 -11.95
C ARG A 3 -5.01 16.24 -13.01
N ASP A 4 -4.95 15.00 -12.56
CA ASP A 4 -4.95 13.84 -13.44
C ASP A 4 -6.11 12.90 -13.06
N LYS A 5 -6.66 12.20 -14.04
CA LYS A 5 -7.66 11.18 -13.79
C LYS A 5 -7.02 9.97 -13.09
N VAL A 6 -7.64 9.48 -12.02
CA VAL A 6 -7.22 8.22 -11.38
C VAL A 6 -7.60 7.06 -12.29
N PRO A 7 -6.64 6.25 -12.75
CA PRO A 7 -6.91 5.17 -13.71
C PRO A 7 -8.01 4.22 -13.24
N GLY A 8 -8.95 3.91 -14.14
CA GLY A 8 -10.06 2.99 -13.88
C GLY A 8 -11.13 3.50 -12.92
N THR A 9 -11.17 4.80 -12.63
CA THR A 9 -12.17 5.44 -11.76
C THR A 9 -12.71 6.72 -12.39
N ASN A 10 -13.70 7.33 -11.74
CA ASN A 10 -14.17 8.68 -12.08
C ASN A 10 -13.52 9.78 -11.24
N TYR A 11 -12.56 9.42 -10.38
CA TYR A 11 -11.92 10.34 -9.46
C TYR A 11 -10.74 11.07 -10.09
N ILE A 12 -10.43 12.24 -9.52
CA ILE A 12 -9.30 13.10 -9.86
C ILE A 12 -8.28 13.04 -8.73
N ILE A 13 -7.01 12.92 -9.07
CA ILE A 13 -5.89 13.07 -8.14
C ILE A 13 -5.19 14.40 -8.39
N VAL A 14 -4.78 15.07 -7.32
CA VAL A 14 -4.00 16.31 -7.39
C VAL A 14 -2.53 15.98 -7.14
N GLN A 15 -1.67 16.45 -8.02
CA GLN A 15 -0.22 16.23 -7.96
C GLN A 15 0.53 17.57 -8.07
N ASP A 16 1.71 17.62 -7.47
CA ASP A 16 2.67 18.68 -7.72
C ASP A 16 3.72 18.19 -8.72
N GLU A 17 4.12 19.04 -9.65
CA GLU A 17 5.14 18.70 -10.66
C GLU A 17 6.51 18.43 -10.04
N ASN A 18 6.80 19.02 -8.88
CA ASN A 18 8.06 18.92 -8.15
C ASN A 18 8.04 17.84 -7.06
N ASN A 19 6.90 17.21 -6.78
CA ASN A 19 6.73 16.19 -5.74
C ASN A 19 6.50 14.79 -6.33
N PHE A 20 6.53 13.79 -5.46
CA PHE A 20 6.38 12.38 -5.84
C PHE A 20 5.10 12.15 -6.65
N LYS A 21 5.27 11.71 -7.87
CA LYS A 21 4.17 11.15 -8.68
C LYS A 21 3.93 9.72 -8.22
N TYR A 22 2.65 9.29 -8.27
CA TYR A 22 2.36 7.88 -8.02
C TYR A 22 3.04 7.00 -9.08
N THR A 23 3.39 5.79 -8.69
CA THR A 23 4.05 4.80 -9.54
C THR A 23 3.06 3.71 -9.99
N SER A 24 3.43 2.93 -10.99
CA SER A 24 2.70 1.72 -11.39
C SER A 24 2.49 0.75 -10.23
N ASP A 25 3.43 0.71 -9.29
CA ASP A 25 3.37 -0.16 -8.11
C ASP A 25 2.14 0.12 -7.24
N SER A 26 1.79 1.40 -7.05
CA SER A 26 0.58 1.80 -6.33
C SER A 26 -0.69 1.32 -7.04
N LEU A 27 -0.71 1.39 -8.38
CA LEU A 27 -1.83 0.90 -9.18
C LEU A 27 -1.95 -0.62 -9.08
N ILE A 28 -0.82 -1.34 -9.23
CA ILE A 28 -0.79 -2.80 -9.14
C ILE A 28 -1.23 -3.24 -7.75
N LEU A 29 -0.64 -2.68 -6.67
CA LEU A 29 -0.98 -3.01 -5.29
C LEU A 29 -2.49 -2.87 -5.03
N SER A 30 -3.10 -1.77 -5.47
CA SER A 30 -4.53 -1.51 -5.27
C SER A 30 -5.46 -2.55 -5.93
N SER A 31 -4.97 -3.29 -6.94
CA SER A 31 -5.73 -4.35 -7.61
C SER A 31 -5.73 -5.68 -6.86
N PHE A 32 -4.87 -5.82 -5.84
CA PHE A 32 -4.84 -7.01 -4.98
C PHE A 32 -5.54 -6.79 -3.63
N VAL A 33 -6.65 -6.06 -3.65
CA VAL A 33 -7.42 -5.67 -2.46
C VAL A 33 -8.87 -6.07 -2.60
N LYS A 34 -9.39 -6.82 -1.62
CA LYS A 34 -10.80 -7.22 -1.54
C LYS A 34 -11.67 -6.11 -0.94
N MET A 35 -12.96 -6.28 -1.06
CA MET A 35 -13.94 -5.44 -0.36
C MET A 35 -13.96 -5.76 1.14
N GLY A 36 -14.30 -4.76 1.97
CA GLY A 36 -14.36 -4.92 3.42
C GLY A 36 -15.13 -3.79 4.11
N GLN A 37 -15.06 -3.77 5.44
CA GLN A 37 -15.69 -2.72 6.24
C GLN A 37 -14.72 -1.54 6.43
N ARG A 38 -13.51 -1.82 6.96
CA ARG A 38 -12.50 -0.80 7.30
C ARG A 38 -11.16 -1.11 6.70
N ALA A 39 -10.62 -0.13 5.97
CA ALA A 39 -9.27 -0.22 5.45
C ALA A 39 -8.39 0.93 5.94
N LEU A 40 -7.07 0.69 5.94
CA LEU A 40 -6.04 1.66 6.24
C LEU A 40 -4.99 1.66 5.13
N ASP A 41 -4.75 2.83 4.54
CA ASP A 41 -3.68 3.10 3.58
C ASP A 41 -2.51 3.75 4.32
N LEU A 42 -1.40 3.03 4.43
CA LEU A 42 -0.20 3.47 5.14
C LEU A 42 0.76 4.18 4.18
N GLY A 43 1.24 5.37 4.57
CA GLY A 43 2.07 6.18 3.71
C GLY A 43 1.31 6.58 2.44
N CYS A 44 0.10 7.10 2.61
CA CYS A 44 -0.85 7.31 1.52
C CYS A 44 -0.41 8.35 0.48
N GLY A 45 0.55 9.21 0.82
CA GLY A 45 0.99 10.30 -0.04
C GLY A 45 -0.18 11.19 -0.47
N ASN A 46 -0.31 11.42 -1.77
CA ASN A 46 -1.41 12.16 -2.38
C ASN A 46 -2.69 11.33 -2.63
N GLY A 47 -2.74 10.08 -2.12
CA GLY A 47 -3.95 9.29 -2.02
C GLY A 47 -4.31 8.41 -3.21
N ILE A 48 -3.38 8.08 -4.10
CA ILE A 48 -3.68 7.28 -5.29
C ILE A 48 -4.27 5.90 -4.94
N ILE A 49 -3.74 5.18 -3.96
CA ILE A 49 -4.27 3.89 -3.54
C ILE A 49 -5.65 4.07 -2.93
N SER A 50 -5.78 5.00 -1.99
CA SER A 50 -7.05 5.32 -1.32
C SER A 50 -8.16 5.65 -2.31
N LEU A 51 -7.90 6.50 -3.31
CA LEU A 51 -8.88 6.90 -4.34
C LEU A 51 -9.32 5.71 -5.23
N ARG A 52 -8.43 4.74 -5.46
CA ARG A 52 -8.76 3.54 -6.25
C ARG A 52 -9.61 2.52 -5.50
N ILE A 53 -9.52 2.50 -4.17
CA ILE A 53 -10.19 1.48 -3.35
C ILE A 53 -11.36 2.01 -2.53
N VAL A 54 -11.63 3.33 -2.52
CA VAL A 54 -12.62 3.97 -1.65
C VAL A 54 -14.01 3.33 -1.74
N ASP A 55 -14.43 2.92 -2.92
CA ASP A 55 -15.75 2.31 -3.12
C ASP A 55 -15.82 0.83 -2.69
N ARG A 56 -14.67 0.24 -2.31
CA ARG A 56 -14.60 -1.13 -1.81
C ARG A 56 -14.77 -1.24 -0.28
N PHE A 57 -14.77 -0.10 0.42
CA PHE A 57 -14.84 -0.07 1.90
C PHE A 57 -15.90 0.92 2.38
N LYS A 58 -16.49 0.61 3.54
CA LYS A 58 -17.42 1.55 4.21
C LYS A 58 -16.68 2.71 4.85
N GLU A 59 -15.54 2.42 5.47
CA GLU A 59 -14.67 3.40 6.12
C GLU A 59 -13.24 3.19 5.61
N LEU A 60 -12.62 4.27 5.14
CA LEU A 60 -11.23 4.27 4.71
C LEU A 60 -10.45 5.33 5.49
N TYR A 61 -9.33 4.91 6.03
CA TYR A 61 -8.38 5.75 6.73
C TYR A 61 -7.09 5.80 5.93
N ALA A 62 -6.43 6.97 5.93
CA ALA A 62 -5.18 7.17 5.22
C ALA A 62 -4.23 7.99 6.11
N ILE A 63 -3.01 7.50 6.31
CA ILE A 63 -2.00 8.15 7.14
C ILE A 63 -0.76 8.45 6.32
N ASP A 64 -0.21 9.64 6.54
CA ASP A 64 1.12 10.03 6.08
C ASP A 64 1.73 11.03 7.05
N TYR A 65 3.06 11.05 7.16
CA TYR A 65 3.76 12.07 7.93
C TYR A 65 3.99 13.35 7.11
N ASN A 66 3.96 13.26 5.78
CA ASN A 66 4.22 14.36 4.86
C ASN A 66 3.00 15.26 4.72
N LYS A 67 3.09 16.43 5.35
CA LYS A 67 2.02 17.43 5.33
C LYS A 67 1.66 17.89 3.90
N GLU A 68 2.66 18.12 3.05
CA GLU A 68 2.45 18.65 1.69
C GLU A 68 1.66 17.66 0.84
N SER A 69 2.00 16.37 0.91
CA SER A 69 1.25 15.31 0.22
C SER A 69 -0.19 15.22 0.70
N LEU A 70 -0.42 15.32 2.02
CA LEU A 70 -1.77 15.30 2.59
C LEU A 70 -2.60 16.53 2.22
N GLU A 71 -2.00 17.72 2.06
CA GLU A 71 -2.72 18.88 1.56
C GLU A 71 -3.20 18.69 0.12
N LEU A 72 -2.37 18.08 -0.75
CA LEU A 72 -2.80 17.71 -2.10
C LEU A 72 -3.95 16.69 -2.06
N PHE A 73 -3.87 15.72 -1.15
CA PHE A 73 -4.93 14.73 -0.99
C PHE A 73 -6.22 15.34 -0.48
N LYS A 74 -6.18 16.27 0.47
CA LYS A 74 -7.37 17.02 0.94
C LYS A 74 -8.08 17.76 -0.22
N ILE A 75 -7.29 18.40 -1.10
CA ILE A 75 -7.86 19.04 -2.28
C ILE A 75 -8.55 18.02 -3.17
N ALA A 76 -7.90 16.87 -3.43
CA ALA A 76 -8.49 15.79 -4.22
C ALA A 76 -9.78 15.23 -3.58
N LEU A 77 -9.83 15.05 -2.25
CA LEU A 77 -11.04 14.60 -1.55
C LEU A 77 -12.21 15.59 -1.74
N LYS A 78 -11.94 16.88 -1.62
CA LYS A 78 -12.94 17.93 -1.83
C LYS A 78 -13.46 17.93 -3.27
N GLU A 79 -12.57 17.89 -4.26
CA GLU A 79 -12.95 17.90 -5.68
C GLU A 79 -13.72 16.65 -6.11
N ASN A 80 -13.53 15.52 -5.41
CA ASN A 80 -14.24 14.27 -5.64
C ASN A 80 -15.45 14.05 -4.73
N TYR A 81 -15.79 14.97 -3.84
CA TYR A 81 -16.88 14.85 -2.85
C TYR A 81 -16.70 13.64 -1.91
N LEU A 82 -15.45 13.34 -1.51
CA LEU A 82 -15.08 12.18 -0.69
C LEU A 82 -14.67 12.54 0.75
N GLU A 83 -14.84 13.79 1.20
CA GLU A 83 -14.41 14.28 2.52
C GLU A 83 -14.99 13.49 3.71
N GLY A 84 -16.17 12.89 3.54
CA GLY A 84 -16.78 12.01 4.57
C GLY A 84 -16.43 10.53 4.48
N LYS A 85 -15.84 10.09 3.36
CA LYS A 85 -15.53 8.67 3.10
C LYS A 85 -14.11 8.28 3.49
N ILE A 86 -13.15 9.20 3.36
CA ILE A 86 -11.74 8.97 3.67
C ILE A 86 -11.31 9.90 4.81
N ARG A 87 -10.80 9.32 5.89
CA ARG A 87 -10.29 10.08 7.04
C ARG A 87 -8.78 10.15 6.99
N LEU A 88 -8.24 11.37 6.87
CA LEU A 88 -6.81 11.64 6.81
C LEU A 88 -6.22 11.82 8.21
N ILE A 89 -5.05 11.24 8.44
CA ILE A 89 -4.27 11.37 9.67
C ILE A 89 -2.87 11.83 9.27
N GLN A 90 -2.40 12.93 9.87
CA GLN A 90 -1.03 13.39 9.72
C GLN A 90 -0.24 12.97 10.96
N ASP A 91 0.47 11.86 10.86
CA ASP A 91 1.34 11.35 11.94
C ASP A 91 2.29 10.28 11.42
N ASP A 92 3.22 9.87 12.28
CA ASP A 92 4.04 8.69 12.07
C ASP A 92 3.20 7.40 12.22
N ILE A 93 3.45 6.43 11.36
CA ILE A 93 2.82 5.10 11.39
C ILE A 93 3.00 4.44 12.78
N LEU A 94 4.11 4.68 13.46
CA LEU A 94 4.39 4.14 14.79
C LEU A 94 3.42 4.64 15.87
N ASN A 95 2.76 5.77 15.64
CA ASN A 95 1.79 6.36 16.58
C ASN A 95 0.35 5.88 16.35
N LEU A 96 0.10 4.98 15.41
CA LEU A 96 -1.25 4.50 15.06
C LEU A 96 -2.02 3.88 16.21
N GLY A 97 -1.33 3.32 17.21
CA GLY A 97 -1.95 2.83 18.45
C GLY A 97 -2.66 3.91 19.29
N ASN A 98 -2.36 5.20 19.06
CA ASN A 98 -3.04 6.32 19.72
C ASN A 98 -4.40 6.64 19.08
N TYR A 99 -4.60 6.23 17.83
CA TYR A 99 -5.81 6.52 17.05
C TYR A 99 -6.79 5.36 16.99
N PHE A 100 -6.29 4.13 17.05
CA PHE A 100 -7.09 2.94 16.81
C PHE A 100 -6.88 1.86 17.87
N PRO A 101 -7.95 1.18 18.29
CA PRO A 101 -7.84 0.02 19.13
C PRO A 101 -7.27 -1.18 18.36
N ASN A 102 -6.78 -2.18 19.07
CA ASN A 102 -6.37 -3.43 18.47
C ASN A 102 -7.54 -4.11 17.72
N ASN A 103 -7.23 -4.85 16.67
CA ASN A 103 -8.20 -5.61 15.88
C ASN A 103 -9.29 -4.73 15.24
N TYR A 104 -8.92 -3.59 14.69
CA TYR A 104 -9.85 -2.60 14.13
C TYR A 104 -10.07 -2.74 12.62
N PHE A 105 -9.02 -3.05 11.85
CA PHE A 105 -9.05 -3.05 10.38
C PHE A 105 -9.27 -4.44 9.80
N ASP A 106 -10.04 -4.51 8.72
CA ASP A 106 -10.20 -5.71 7.88
C ASP A 106 -9.07 -5.82 6.86
N GLN A 107 -8.58 -4.65 6.39
CA GLN A 107 -7.53 -4.52 5.40
C GLN A 107 -6.55 -3.41 5.78
N ILE A 108 -5.26 -3.69 5.66
CA ILE A 108 -4.20 -2.66 5.71
C ILE A 108 -3.37 -2.81 4.44
N LEU A 109 -3.04 -1.66 3.81
CA LEU A 109 -2.20 -1.59 2.61
C LEU A 109 -0.96 -0.78 2.88
N PHE A 110 0.14 -1.13 2.20
CA PHE A 110 1.36 -0.35 2.26
C PHE A 110 2.18 -0.43 0.97
N ASN A 111 2.45 0.72 0.40
CA ASN A 111 3.45 0.91 -0.64
C ASN A 111 4.58 1.78 -0.07
N PRO A 112 5.58 1.19 0.61
CA PRO A 112 6.66 1.97 1.22
C PRO A 112 7.51 2.68 0.16
N PRO A 113 8.06 3.86 0.44
CA PRO A 113 9.07 4.45 -0.41
C PRO A 113 10.30 3.54 -0.45
N TYR A 114 10.73 3.09 -1.65
CA TYR A 114 11.76 2.06 -1.83
C TYR A 114 13.17 2.51 -1.46
N PHE A 115 13.39 3.82 -1.44
CA PHE A 115 14.68 4.40 -1.09
C PHE A 115 14.72 4.66 0.42
N ASN A 116 15.40 3.80 1.16
CA ASN A 116 15.84 4.01 2.55
C ASN A 116 14.76 4.05 3.65
N CYS A 117 13.58 3.44 3.51
CA CYS A 117 12.64 3.36 4.62
C CYS A 117 13.21 2.67 5.86
N PHE A 118 14.21 1.81 5.66
CA PHE A 118 14.79 0.97 6.70
C PHE A 118 16.32 1.05 6.76
N GLU A 119 16.95 1.98 6.01
CA GLU A 119 18.39 2.25 6.10
C GLU A 119 18.64 3.56 6.82
N PRO A 120 19.45 3.57 7.88
CA PRO A 120 19.79 4.80 8.59
C PRO A 120 20.69 5.70 7.74
N LYS A 121 20.23 6.88 7.33
CA LYS A 121 20.97 7.84 6.50
C LYS A 121 22.08 8.59 7.25
N SER A 122 21.97 8.75 8.57
CA SER A 122 22.98 9.36 9.44
C SER A 122 22.75 8.96 10.90
N ASN A 123 23.75 9.22 11.77
CA ASN A 123 23.60 8.92 13.20
C ASN A 123 22.51 9.75 13.91
N MET A 124 22.16 10.93 13.39
CA MET A 124 21.06 11.75 13.91
C MET A 124 19.69 11.36 13.32
N GLU A 125 19.65 10.94 12.05
CA GLU A 125 18.42 10.43 11.40
C GLU A 125 18.11 9.00 11.84
N LYS A 126 19.13 8.21 12.26
CA LYS A 126 18.95 6.90 12.91
C LYS A 126 18.00 6.94 14.09
N ALA A 127 18.02 8.03 14.85
CA ALA A 127 17.14 8.22 16.02
C ALA A 127 15.71 8.66 15.67
N ARG A 128 15.48 9.20 14.47
CA ARG A 128 14.17 9.78 14.08
C ARG A 128 13.42 8.99 13.02
N HIS A 129 14.09 8.19 12.16
CA HIS A 129 13.47 7.58 10.97
C HIS A 129 13.90 6.13 10.68
N SER A 130 14.64 5.46 11.57
CA SER A 130 14.82 4.02 11.46
C SER A 130 13.53 3.33 11.93
N THR A 131 12.50 3.39 11.13
CA THR A 131 11.35 2.51 11.33
C THR A 131 11.87 1.10 11.05
N ASP A 132 12.32 0.44 12.11
CA ASP A 132 12.66 -0.98 12.05
C ASP A 132 11.43 -1.70 11.48
N ILE A 133 11.61 -2.41 10.38
CA ILE A 133 10.55 -3.19 9.73
C ILE A 133 9.80 -4.06 10.75
N ARG A 134 10.47 -4.50 11.80
CA ARG A 134 9.89 -5.22 12.91
C ARG A 134 8.78 -4.43 13.61
N ASN A 135 9.08 -3.20 14.04
CA ASN A 135 8.14 -2.35 14.78
C ASN A 135 6.91 -2.01 13.92
N PHE A 136 7.14 -1.75 12.64
CA PHE A 136 6.10 -1.53 11.66
C PHE A 136 5.16 -2.75 11.53
N ILE A 137 5.71 -3.95 11.32
CA ILE A 137 4.91 -5.18 11.17
C ILE A 137 4.17 -5.52 12.48
N GLU A 138 4.78 -5.24 13.63
CA GLU A 138 4.13 -5.39 14.93
C GLU A 138 2.87 -4.54 15.05
N ILE A 139 2.95 -3.25 14.69
CA ILE A 139 1.81 -2.33 14.72
C ILE A 139 0.72 -2.78 13.74
N VAL A 140 1.08 -3.11 12.51
CA VAL A 140 0.14 -3.65 11.52
C VAL A 140 -0.59 -4.88 12.09
N SER A 141 0.16 -5.82 12.69
CA SER A 141 -0.46 -7.00 13.28
C SER A 141 -1.41 -6.68 14.42
N LYS A 142 -1.08 -5.71 15.30
CA LYS A 142 -1.97 -5.30 16.40
C LYS A 142 -3.28 -4.70 15.87
N LEU A 143 -3.20 -3.87 14.83
CA LEU A 143 -4.35 -3.16 14.28
C LEU A 143 -5.26 -4.02 13.41
N LEU A 144 -4.74 -5.06 12.77
CA LEU A 144 -5.55 -5.99 11.98
C LEU A 144 -6.43 -6.87 12.87
N LYS A 145 -7.67 -7.09 12.43
CA LYS A 145 -8.53 -8.13 12.97
C LYS A 145 -7.95 -9.52 12.72
N SER A 146 -8.32 -10.49 13.55
CA SER A 146 -8.11 -11.90 13.19
C SER A 146 -8.75 -12.19 11.84
N ARG A 147 -8.03 -12.85 10.94
CA ARG A 147 -8.41 -13.10 9.54
C ARG A 147 -8.44 -11.84 8.65
N GLY A 148 -8.05 -10.67 9.15
CA GLY A 148 -7.81 -9.47 8.34
C GLY A 148 -6.60 -9.63 7.42
N ASP A 149 -6.60 -8.92 6.31
CA ASP A 149 -5.55 -8.99 5.29
C ASP A 149 -4.62 -7.77 5.35
N PHE A 150 -3.32 -8.03 5.25
CA PHE A 150 -2.28 -7.02 5.02
C PHE A 150 -1.70 -7.23 3.63
N THR A 151 -1.76 -6.19 2.79
CA THR A 151 -1.19 -6.24 1.44
C THR A 151 -0.08 -5.20 1.31
N ILE A 152 1.11 -5.66 0.97
CA ILE A 152 2.31 -4.84 0.83
C ILE A 152 3.01 -5.14 -0.49
N ILE A 153 3.54 -4.10 -1.15
CA ILE A 153 4.51 -4.26 -2.22
C ILE A 153 5.90 -3.98 -1.67
N PHE A 154 6.89 -4.81 -2.01
CA PHE A 154 8.21 -4.73 -1.37
C PHE A 154 9.32 -5.17 -2.33
N PRO A 155 10.55 -4.58 -2.25
CA PRO A 155 11.66 -4.95 -3.09
C PRO A 155 12.06 -6.42 -2.98
N SER A 156 12.36 -7.06 -4.10
CA SER A 156 12.68 -8.48 -4.19
C SER A 156 13.94 -8.86 -3.38
N ASN A 157 14.95 -7.99 -3.34
CA ASN A 157 16.21 -8.23 -2.65
C ASN A 157 16.10 -8.30 -1.11
N ARG A 158 14.98 -7.83 -0.53
CA ARG A 158 14.73 -7.85 0.92
C ARG A 158 13.50 -8.68 1.32
N ILE A 159 12.96 -9.43 0.41
CA ILE A 159 11.70 -10.16 0.64
C ILE A 159 11.80 -11.21 1.77
N SER A 160 12.96 -11.84 1.93
CA SER A 160 13.19 -12.83 2.99
C SER A 160 13.12 -12.22 4.39
N GLU A 161 13.68 -11.02 4.55
CA GLU A 161 13.61 -10.26 5.80
C GLU A 161 12.14 -9.92 6.15
N LEU A 162 11.39 -9.42 5.18
CA LEU A 162 9.97 -9.12 5.36
C LEU A 162 9.19 -10.37 5.79
N ILE A 163 9.36 -11.50 5.10
CA ILE A 163 8.66 -12.76 5.40
C ILE A 163 8.98 -13.24 6.81
N TYR A 164 10.22 -13.08 7.27
CA TYR A 164 10.61 -13.46 8.64
C TYR A 164 9.77 -12.68 9.68
N TYR A 165 9.71 -11.35 9.58
CA TYR A 165 8.94 -10.54 10.53
C TYR A 165 7.43 -10.75 10.40
N LEU A 166 6.90 -10.91 9.19
CA LEU A 166 5.49 -11.25 8.97
C LEU A 166 5.11 -12.52 9.74
N ASN A 167 5.94 -13.57 9.65
CA ASN A 167 5.69 -14.82 10.35
C ASN A 167 5.79 -14.68 11.88
N LEU A 168 6.75 -13.89 12.38
CA LEU A 168 6.93 -13.62 13.80
C LEU A 168 5.68 -12.99 14.43
N TYR A 169 5.04 -12.09 13.69
CA TYR A 169 3.82 -11.37 14.14
C TYR A 169 2.52 -11.98 13.60
N LYS A 170 2.51 -13.28 13.30
CA LYS A 170 1.31 -14.06 12.91
C LYS A 170 0.62 -13.63 11.61
N LEU A 171 1.31 -12.88 10.77
CA LEU A 171 0.85 -12.51 9.42
C LEU A 171 1.36 -13.57 8.43
N LYS A 172 0.49 -14.48 8.00
CA LYS A 172 0.88 -15.56 7.09
C LYS A 172 0.66 -15.14 5.64
N VAL A 173 1.72 -15.23 4.83
CA VAL A 173 1.63 -14.98 3.39
C VAL A 173 0.65 -15.96 2.78
N LYS A 174 -0.33 -15.46 2.03
CA LYS A 174 -1.35 -16.24 1.33
C LYS A 174 -1.21 -16.14 -0.18
N ASP A 175 -0.78 -14.99 -0.68
CA ASP A 175 -0.39 -14.82 -2.07
C ASP A 175 0.96 -14.11 -2.13
N MET A 176 1.84 -14.64 -2.96
CA MET A 176 3.13 -14.06 -3.31
C MET A 176 3.13 -13.81 -4.81
N ILE A 177 3.08 -12.54 -5.20
CA ILE A 177 3.00 -12.11 -6.58
C ILE A 177 4.33 -11.45 -6.97
N ALA A 178 5.08 -12.08 -7.85
CA ALA A 178 6.33 -11.55 -8.39
C ALA A 178 6.03 -10.53 -9.49
N VAL A 179 6.31 -9.25 -9.25
CA VAL A 179 6.10 -8.18 -10.23
C VAL A 179 7.34 -8.08 -11.11
N LYS A 180 7.18 -8.45 -12.38
CA LYS A 180 8.25 -8.48 -13.38
C LYS A 180 8.02 -7.42 -14.43
N PRO A 181 9.06 -6.67 -14.85
CA PRO A 181 8.93 -5.71 -15.96
C PRO A 181 8.46 -6.38 -17.24
N ASN A 182 8.99 -7.57 -17.56
CA ASN A 182 8.60 -8.45 -18.66
C ASN A 182 8.96 -9.91 -18.32
N LEU A 183 8.66 -10.83 -19.22
CA LEU A 183 8.90 -12.27 -19.01
C LEU A 183 10.37 -12.63 -18.77
N GLU A 184 11.30 -11.90 -19.41
CA GLU A 184 12.74 -12.21 -19.40
C GLU A 184 13.47 -11.67 -18.16
N LYS A 185 12.95 -10.58 -17.57
CA LYS A 185 13.59 -9.91 -16.43
C LYS A 185 13.16 -10.52 -15.10
N PRO A 186 14.07 -10.53 -14.11
CA PRO A 186 13.70 -10.94 -12.76
C PRO A 186 12.66 -9.99 -12.15
N ALA A 187 11.95 -10.47 -11.14
CA ALA A 187 11.03 -9.64 -10.37
C ALA A 187 11.80 -8.52 -9.63
N LEU A 188 11.36 -7.30 -9.78
CA LEU A 188 11.88 -6.14 -9.04
C LEU A 188 11.22 -6.02 -7.66
N HIS A 189 9.94 -6.32 -7.60
CA HIS A 189 9.13 -6.26 -6.39
C HIS A 189 8.28 -7.52 -6.22
N PHE A 190 7.86 -7.75 -4.99
CA PHE A 190 6.81 -8.73 -4.67
C PHE A 190 5.63 -8.00 -4.02
N ILE A 191 4.42 -8.36 -4.44
CA ILE A 191 3.24 -8.10 -3.65
C ILE A 191 3.00 -9.32 -2.76
N LEU A 192 2.97 -9.10 -1.45
CA LEU A 192 2.57 -10.10 -0.48
C LEU A 192 1.20 -9.75 0.08
N ARG A 193 0.22 -10.64 -0.12
CA ARG A 193 -1.03 -10.57 0.62
C ARG A 193 -0.94 -11.55 1.79
N CYS A 194 -0.95 -10.99 2.99
CA CYS A 194 -0.80 -11.73 4.24
C CYS A 194 -2.12 -11.74 4.98
N ARG A 195 -2.39 -12.81 5.73
CA ARG A 195 -3.58 -12.91 6.59
C ARG A 195 -3.19 -13.19 8.03
N LYS A 196 -3.73 -12.39 8.95
CA LYS A 196 -3.50 -12.57 10.37
C LYS A 196 -4.13 -13.87 10.88
N ASP A 197 -3.43 -14.58 11.75
CA ASP A 197 -3.85 -15.83 12.40
C ASP A 197 -4.28 -16.94 11.41
N ALA A 198 -3.78 -16.91 10.19
CA ALA A 198 -4.01 -17.96 9.20
C ALA A 198 -3.02 -19.13 9.36
N LYS A 199 -3.38 -20.27 8.78
CA LYS A 199 -2.45 -21.40 8.62
C LYS A 199 -1.42 -21.08 7.53
N PHE A 200 -0.26 -21.72 7.58
CA PHE A 200 0.73 -21.68 6.51
C PHE A 200 0.16 -22.18 5.18
N GLY A 201 0.86 -21.88 4.12
CA GLY A 201 0.49 -22.20 2.73
C GLY A 201 0.13 -20.94 1.95
N ASN A 202 0.77 -20.77 0.81
CA ASN A 202 0.59 -19.63 -0.08
C ASN A 202 0.53 -20.08 -1.54
N PHE A 203 -0.07 -19.24 -2.37
CA PHE A 203 0.00 -19.34 -3.82
C PHE A 203 1.09 -18.40 -4.34
N TYR A 204 1.84 -18.86 -5.34
CA TYR A 204 2.81 -18.06 -6.09
C TYR A 204 2.22 -17.73 -7.45
N ARG A 205 2.39 -16.48 -7.89
CA ARG A 205 1.98 -16.01 -9.20
C ARG A 205 2.99 -15.01 -9.73
N GLU A 206 3.05 -14.86 -11.03
CA GLU A 206 3.79 -13.79 -11.70
C GLU A 206 2.81 -12.73 -12.22
N PHE A 207 3.19 -11.49 -12.07
CA PHE A 207 2.55 -10.34 -12.67
C PHE A 207 3.53 -9.71 -13.66
N ILE A 208 3.17 -9.74 -14.94
CA ILE A 208 3.99 -9.21 -16.00
C ILE A 208 3.49 -7.82 -16.37
N VAL A 209 4.37 -6.80 -16.33
CA VAL A 209 3.97 -5.43 -16.67
C VAL A 209 3.86 -5.22 -18.18
N HIS A 210 4.86 -5.69 -18.94
CA HIS A 210 4.89 -5.54 -20.40
C HIS A 210 5.05 -6.89 -21.11
N GLU A 211 4.34 -7.01 -22.23
CA GLU A 211 4.53 -8.05 -23.24
C GLU A 211 5.00 -7.35 -24.52
N SER A 212 6.26 -7.59 -24.90
CA SER A 212 6.95 -6.80 -25.93
C SER A 212 6.93 -5.30 -25.59
N ASP A 213 6.47 -4.45 -26.50
CA ASP A 213 6.42 -3.00 -26.37
C ASP A 213 5.10 -2.48 -25.75
N TYR A 214 4.18 -3.36 -25.37
CA TYR A 214 2.85 -3.00 -24.88
C TYR A 214 2.65 -3.44 -23.42
N TYR A 215 1.67 -2.85 -22.76
CA TYR A 215 1.21 -3.36 -21.48
C TYR A 215 0.58 -4.74 -21.64
N SER A 216 0.89 -5.65 -20.70
CA SER A 216 0.25 -6.97 -20.63
C SER A 216 -1.26 -6.85 -20.38
N GLU A 217 -2.00 -7.92 -20.64
CA GLU A 217 -3.41 -8.01 -20.28
C GLU A 217 -3.63 -7.78 -18.76
N GLN A 218 -2.72 -8.29 -17.92
CA GLN A 218 -2.78 -8.07 -16.47
C GLN A 218 -2.66 -6.58 -16.13
N MET A 219 -1.73 -5.86 -16.78
CA MET A 219 -1.55 -4.43 -16.55
C MET A 219 -2.72 -3.61 -17.07
N LEU A 220 -3.34 -3.99 -18.18
CA LEU A 220 -4.56 -3.34 -18.70
C LEU A 220 -5.73 -3.50 -17.69
N LYS A 221 -5.90 -4.67 -17.08
CA LYS A 221 -6.87 -4.89 -16.00
C LYS A 221 -6.59 -3.98 -14.79
N VAL A 222 -5.31 -3.79 -14.44
CA VAL A 222 -4.92 -2.82 -13.39
C VAL A 222 -5.36 -1.40 -13.76
N TYR A 223 -5.12 -0.96 -15.01
CA TYR A 223 -5.56 0.36 -15.45
C TYR A 223 -7.08 0.54 -15.42
N ASN A 224 -7.84 -0.53 -15.60
CA ASN A 224 -9.30 -0.54 -15.46
C ASN A 224 -9.78 -0.66 -14.00
N ASN A 225 -8.88 -0.67 -13.02
CA ASN A 225 -9.18 -0.85 -11.60
C ASN A 225 -9.87 -2.18 -11.26
N GLU A 226 -9.59 -3.22 -12.02
CA GLU A 226 -10.09 -4.56 -11.76
C GLU A 226 -9.37 -5.20 -10.55
N VAL A 227 -10.07 -6.09 -9.86
CA VAL A 227 -9.50 -6.90 -8.75
C VAL A 227 -8.87 -8.16 -9.31
N LEU A 228 -7.60 -8.41 -8.98
CA LEU A 228 -6.79 -9.53 -9.49
C LEU A 228 -6.56 -10.64 -8.45
N LEU A 229 -7.54 -10.97 -7.63
CA LEU A 229 -7.45 -11.94 -6.52
C LEU A 229 -8.04 -13.30 -6.87
#